data_ee582a27acfb00b7478bf929212359fc
#
_entry.id   ee582a27acfb00b7478bf929212359fc
#
_cell.length_a   1.000
_cell.length_b   1.000
_cell.length_c   1.000
_cell.angle_alpha   90.00
_cell.angle_beta   90.00
_cell.angle_gamma   90.00
#
_symmetry.space_group_name_H-M   'P 1'
#
loop_
_entity.id
_entity.type
_entity.pdbx_description
1 polymer ?
#
loop_
_entity_poly.entity_id
_entity_poly.type
_entity_poly.pdbx_seq_one_letter_code
_entity_poly.pdbx_strand_id
1 'polypeptide(L)'
;MESRFDRRELLFQPRGIPPLGTSLSLALQHLVAMIVGCVTPPIIIAGAIGLSQEEQVLLIQASLVMSAVCTFLQLYPIGGRFGSGLPVILGVSFAYVPSMQAIAASGGGVAAIAGAMIVGGIVAVLVGVFVKKIRRLFPPVITGTVV
;
A
#
# COMPACT_ATOMS: atom_id res chain seq x y z
N MET A 1 -21.66 34.30 -5.26
CA MET A 1 -20.91 34.05 -4.00
C MET A 1 -21.12 32.58 -3.64
N GLU A 2 -20.55 31.70 -4.50
CA GLU A 2 -20.56 30.25 -4.25
C GLU A 2 -19.67 30.00 -3.04
N SER A 3 -20.28 29.53 -2.00
CA SER A 3 -19.70 29.48 -0.67
C SER A 3 -18.49 28.51 -0.65
N ARG A 4 -17.46 28.87 0.12
CA ARG A 4 -16.31 27.99 0.45
C ARG A 4 -16.74 26.64 1.03
N PHE A 5 -17.98 26.48 1.43
CA PHE A 5 -18.58 25.23 1.89
C PHE A 5 -18.76 24.22 0.77
N ASP A 6 -19.17 24.65 -0.40
CA ASP A 6 -19.44 23.78 -1.56
C ASP A 6 -18.17 23.10 -2.11
N ARG A 7 -17.04 23.81 -2.06
CA ARG A 7 -15.74 23.27 -2.50
C ARG A 7 -15.16 22.17 -1.60
N ARG A 8 -15.48 22.18 -0.31
CA ARG A 8 -15.02 21.14 0.62
C ARG A 8 -15.85 19.87 0.49
N GLU A 9 -17.13 19.98 0.23
CA GLU A 9 -18.00 18.84 -0.01
C GLU A 9 -17.61 18.07 -1.27
N LEU A 10 -17.18 18.76 -2.33
CA LEU A 10 -16.71 18.11 -3.57
C LEU A 10 -15.46 17.25 -3.38
N LEU A 11 -14.61 17.55 -2.39
CA LEU A 11 -13.41 16.77 -2.09
C LEU A 11 -13.73 15.41 -1.42
N PHE A 12 -14.89 15.28 -0.79
CA PHE A 12 -15.33 14.08 -0.10
C PHE A 12 -16.36 13.26 -0.91
N GLN A 13 -16.75 13.75 -2.09
CA GLN A 13 -17.65 13.00 -2.96
C GLN A 13 -16.86 12.04 -3.84
N PRO A 14 -17.26 10.74 -3.91
CA PRO A 14 -16.61 9.74 -4.75
C PRO A 14 -16.80 10.02 -6.26
N ARG A 15 -17.66 10.96 -6.61
CA ARG A 15 -17.94 11.36 -7.99
C ARG A 15 -17.96 12.89 -8.05
N GLY A 16 -16.89 13.47 -8.53
CA GLY A 16 -16.75 14.92 -8.73
C GLY A 16 -15.39 15.21 -9.35
N ILE A 17 -15.30 16.27 -10.13
CA ILE A 17 -14.02 16.76 -10.65
C ILE A 17 -13.65 17.98 -9.82
N PRO A 18 -12.75 17.86 -8.84
CA PRO A 18 -12.30 18.99 -8.05
C PRO A 18 -11.49 19.96 -8.91
N PRO A 19 -11.38 21.25 -8.54
CA PRO A 19 -10.61 22.22 -9.28
C PRO A 19 -9.15 21.80 -9.39
N LEU A 20 -8.55 21.92 -10.59
CA LEU A 20 -7.21 21.43 -10.93
C LEU A 20 -6.13 21.86 -9.93
N GLY A 21 -6.16 23.10 -9.44
CA GLY A 21 -5.16 23.59 -8.48
C GLY A 21 -5.20 22.84 -7.14
N THR A 22 -6.38 22.56 -6.61
CA THR A 22 -6.55 21.80 -5.36
C THR A 22 -6.19 20.34 -5.57
N SER A 23 -6.59 19.74 -6.70
CA SER A 23 -6.28 18.36 -7.06
C SER A 23 -4.78 18.15 -7.19
N LEU A 24 -4.07 19.08 -7.84
CA LEU A 24 -2.63 18.99 -8.04
C LEU A 24 -1.87 19.09 -6.72
N SER A 25 -2.28 20.01 -5.84
CA SER A 25 -1.66 20.16 -4.51
C SER A 25 -1.85 18.90 -3.66
N LEU A 26 -3.07 18.35 -3.62
CA LEU A 26 -3.36 17.13 -2.88
C LEU A 26 -2.65 15.90 -3.48
N ALA A 27 -2.61 15.80 -4.81
CA ALA A 27 -1.91 14.73 -5.50
C ALA A 27 -0.41 14.75 -5.20
N LEU A 28 0.22 15.93 -5.19
CA LEU A 28 1.63 16.10 -4.87
C LEU A 28 1.94 15.71 -3.42
N GLN A 29 1.11 16.14 -2.46
CA GLN A 29 1.24 15.72 -1.06
C GLN A 29 1.14 14.21 -0.92
N HIS A 30 0.18 13.59 -1.60
CA HIS A 30 -0.03 12.15 -1.56
C HIS A 30 1.13 11.38 -2.19
N LEU A 31 1.66 11.88 -3.31
CA LEU A 31 2.82 11.34 -3.98
C LEU A 31 4.06 11.33 -3.07
N VAL A 32 4.34 12.45 -2.39
CA VAL A 32 5.49 12.55 -1.48
C VAL A 32 5.35 11.57 -0.31
N ALA A 33 4.17 11.48 0.30
CA ALA A 33 3.91 10.55 1.38
C ALA A 33 4.06 9.08 0.92
N MET A 34 3.57 8.75 -0.27
CA MET A 34 3.63 7.41 -0.83
C MET A 34 5.06 6.99 -1.17
N ILE A 35 5.89 7.88 -1.76
CA ILE A 35 7.28 7.57 -2.09
C ILE A 35 8.03 7.13 -0.84
N VAL A 36 7.93 7.86 0.26
CA VAL A 36 8.58 7.50 1.53
C VAL A 36 8.09 6.13 2.00
N GLY A 37 6.78 5.89 1.96
CA GLY A 37 6.18 4.61 2.35
C GLY A 37 6.64 3.41 1.51
N CYS A 38 6.84 3.60 0.20
CA CYS A 38 7.24 2.52 -0.70
C CYS A 38 8.75 2.28 -0.73
N VAL A 39 9.57 3.30 -0.45
CA VAL A 39 11.05 3.22 -0.55
C VAL A 39 11.68 2.75 0.76
N THR A 40 11.13 3.16 1.90
CA THR A 40 11.72 2.85 3.21
C THR A 40 11.79 1.35 3.53
N PRO A 41 10.75 0.53 3.37
CA PRO A 41 10.84 -0.90 3.66
C PRO A 41 11.89 -1.64 2.82
N PRO A 42 11.99 -1.46 1.49
CA PRO A 42 13.06 -2.04 0.70
C PRO A 42 14.47 -1.68 1.18
N ILE A 43 14.70 -0.42 1.57
CA ILE A 43 15.99 0.04 2.09
C ILE A 43 16.34 -0.70 3.38
N ILE A 44 15.39 -0.78 4.32
CA ILE A 44 15.60 -1.47 5.61
C ILE A 44 15.97 -2.94 5.37
N ILE A 45 15.25 -3.61 4.47
CA ILE A 45 15.48 -5.02 4.17
C ILE A 45 16.79 -5.24 3.42
N ALA A 46 17.09 -4.39 2.42
CA ALA A 46 18.36 -4.44 1.70
C ALA A 46 19.56 -4.30 2.65
N GLY A 47 19.48 -3.37 3.60
CA GLY A 47 20.50 -3.21 4.64
C GLY A 47 20.60 -4.42 5.58
N ALA A 48 19.48 -5.03 5.95
CA ALA A 48 19.45 -6.20 6.84
C ALA A 48 20.07 -7.45 6.20
N ILE A 49 19.96 -7.60 4.87
CA ILE A 49 20.52 -8.75 4.12
C ILE A 49 21.94 -8.44 3.62
N GLY A 50 22.39 -7.19 3.65
CA GLY A 50 23.68 -6.78 3.13
C GLY A 50 23.75 -6.75 1.60
N LEU A 51 22.66 -6.31 0.94
CA LEU A 51 22.64 -6.19 -0.53
C LEU A 51 23.59 -5.10 -1.02
N SER A 52 24.14 -5.31 -2.21
CA SER A 52 24.90 -4.29 -2.91
C SER A 52 24.01 -3.09 -3.27
N GLN A 53 24.61 -1.95 -3.54
CA GLN A 53 23.86 -0.73 -3.90
C GLN A 53 23.01 -0.92 -5.16
N GLU A 54 23.51 -1.68 -6.13
CA GLU A 54 22.77 -1.98 -7.36
C GLU A 54 21.53 -2.84 -7.09
N GLU A 55 21.67 -3.89 -6.28
CA GLU A 55 20.55 -4.75 -5.89
C GLU A 55 19.51 -4.00 -5.05
N GLN A 56 19.96 -3.09 -4.18
CA GLN A 56 19.08 -2.22 -3.40
C GLN A 56 18.24 -1.32 -4.32
N VAL A 57 18.85 -0.71 -5.34
CA VAL A 57 18.14 0.12 -6.32
C VAL A 57 17.11 -0.71 -7.09
N LEU A 58 17.46 -1.92 -7.52
CA LEU A 58 16.53 -2.83 -8.19
C LEU A 58 15.34 -3.19 -7.30
N LEU A 59 15.58 -3.45 -6.01
CA LEU A 59 14.52 -3.78 -5.06
C LEU A 59 13.56 -2.60 -4.86
N ILE A 60 14.09 -1.36 -4.76
CA ILE A 60 13.28 -0.15 -4.66
C ILE A 60 12.45 0.06 -5.94
N GLN A 61 13.07 -0.08 -7.11
CA GLN A 61 12.36 0.05 -8.39
C GLN A 61 11.24 -0.98 -8.51
N ALA A 62 11.50 -2.23 -8.17
CA ALA A 62 10.50 -3.30 -8.17
C ALA A 62 9.32 -2.96 -7.25
N SER A 63 9.58 -2.44 -6.05
CA SER A 63 8.53 -2.06 -5.11
C SER A 63 7.65 -0.93 -5.63
N LEU A 64 8.24 0.08 -6.28
CA LEU A 64 7.52 1.21 -6.87
C LEU A 64 6.67 0.76 -8.07
N VAL A 65 7.22 -0.08 -8.96
CA VAL A 65 6.47 -0.63 -10.10
C VAL A 65 5.30 -1.48 -9.63
N MET A 66 5.51 -2.36 -8.64
CA MET A 66 4.43 -3.19 -8.10
C MET A 66 3.37 -2.37 -7.37
N SER A 67 3.76 -1.32 -6.64
CA SER A 67 2.83 -0.36 -6.04
C SER A 67 1.97 0.31 -7.11
N ALA A 68 2.56 0.75 -8.22
CA ALA A 68 1.83 1.34 -9.33
C ALA A 68 0.84 0.34 -9.95
N VAL A 69 1.28 -0.88 -10.26
CA VAL A 69 0.41 -1.94 -10.81
C VAL A 69 -0.77 -2.24 -9.88
N CYS A 70 -0.50 -2.44 -8.58
CA CYS A 70 -1.54 -2.71 -7.60
C CYS A 70 -2.52 -1.54 -7.46
N THR A 71 -2.03 -0.29 -7.50
CA THR A 71 -2.86 0.91 -7.45
C THR A 71 -3.75 1.02 -8.69
N PHE A 72 -3.22 0.72 -9.89
CA PHE A 72 -4.03 0.68 -11.11
C PHE A 72 -5.13 -0.39 -11.04
N LEU A 73 -4.81 -1.59 -10.58
CA LEU A 73 -5.79 -2.66 -10.38
C LEU A 73 -6.86 -2.28 -9.35
N GLN A 74 -6.47 -1.55 -8.30
CA GLN A 74 -7.37 -1.04 -7.29
C GLN A 74 -8.34 0.00 -7.85
N LEU A 75 -7.81 0.93 -8.67
CA LEU A 75 -8.55 2.05 -9.24
C LEU A 75 -9.49 1.60 -10.37
N TYR A 76 -9.02 0.69 -11.22
CA TYR A 76 -9.77 0.17 -12.36
C TYR A 76 -10.12 -1.31 -12.14
N PRO A 77 -11.27 -1.61 -11.53
CA PRO A 77 -11.66 -2.99 -11.22
C PRO A 77 -11.76 -3.84 -12.48
N ILE A 78 -10.93 -4.87 -12.57
CA ILE A 78 -11.01 -5.84 -13.67
C ILE A 78 -12.14 -6.82 -13.42
N GLY A 79 -13.09 -6.90 -14.36
CA GLY A 79 -14.23 -7.82 -14.27
C GLY A 79 -15.19 -7.55 -13.11
N GLY A 80 -15.14 -6.35 -12.49
CA GLY A 80 -16.03 -5.98 -11.38
C GLY A 80 -15.79 -6.74 -10.06
N ARG A 81 -14.71 -7.54 -9.98
CA ARG A 81 -14.38 -8.37 -8.81
C ARG A 81 -13.01 -8.08 -8.21
N PHE A 82 -12.06 -7.66 -9.02
CA PHE A 82 -10.70 -7.32 -8.59
C PHE A 82 -10.54 -5.79 -8.57
N GLY A 83 -10.36 -5.20 -7.40
CA GLY A 83 -10.29 -3.77 -7.17
C GLY A 83 -11.58 -3.22 -6.56
N SER A 84 -11.45 -2.20 -5.70
CA SER A 84 -12.60 -1.56 -5.04
C SER A 84 -13.12 -0.33 -5.79
N GLY A 85 -12.40 0.15 -6.81
CA GLY A 85 -12.69 1.40 -7.51
C GLY A 85 -12.48 2.66 -6.65
N LEU A 86 -11.80 2.51 -5.51
CA LEU A 86 -11.48 3.62 -4.63
C LEU A 86 -10.09 4.19 -4.96
N PRO A 87 -9.92 5.53 -4.94
CA PRO A 87 -8.64 6.18 -5.20
C PRO A 87 -7.70 6.04 -3.99
N VAL A 88 -7.26 4.81 -3.72
CA VAL A 88 -6.32 4.48 -2.65
C VAL A 88 -5.04 3.96 -3.28
N ILE A 89 -3.91 4.55 -2.93
CA ILE A 89 -2.60 4.08 -3.37
C ILE A 89 -2.20 2.89 -2.49
N LEU A 90 -1.86 1.78 -3.14
CA LEU A 90 -1.36 0.58 -2.49
C LEU A 90 0.17 0.61 -2.47
N GLY A 91 0.73 0.60 -1.28
CA GLY A 91 2.17 0.58 -1.05
C GLY A 91 2.64 -0.66 -0.28
N VAL A 92 3.93 -0.71 -0.02
CA VAL A 92 4.52 -1.76 0.83
C VAL A 92 4.09 -1.54 2.28
N SER A 93 3.60 -2.60 2.93
CA SER A 93 3.17 -2.50 4.32
C SER A 93 4.34 -2.65 5.28
N PHE A 94 4.50 -1.69 6.19
CA PHE A 94 5.47 -1.74 7.28
C PHE A 94 5.23 -2.90 8.25
N ALA A 95 4.01 -3.43 8.32
CA ALA A 95 3.66 -4.56 9.19
C ALA A 95 4.47 -5.83 8.88
N TYR A 96 4.95 -5.99 7.66
CA TYR A 96 5.76 -7.15 7.26
C TYR A 96 7.26 -6.97 7.51
N VAL A 97 7.73 -5.73 7.74
CA VAL A 97 9.17 -5.43 7.92
C VAL A 97 9.78 -6.22 9.07
N PRO A 98 9.18 -6.33 10.27
CA PRO A 98 9.76 -7.12 11.36
C PRO A 98 9.92 -8.60 11.00
N SER A 99 8.94 -9.17 10.29
CA SER A 99 9.01 -10.58 9.85
C SER A 99 10.11 -10.80 8.81
N MET A 100 10.26 -9.87 7.86
CA MET A 100 11.35 -9.91 6.88
C MET A 100 12.72 -9.77 7.54
N GLN A 101 12.88 -8.89 8.53
CA GLN A 101 14.10 -8.71 9.30
C GLN A 101 14.43 -9.97 10.10
N ALA A 102 13.45 -10.65 10.68
CA ALA A 102 13.66 -11.90 11.38
C ALA A 102 14.20 -13.01 10.44
N ILE A 103 13.68 -13.08 9.20
CA ILE A 103 14.17 -14.00 8.17
C ILE A 103 15.61 -13.61 7.77
N ALA A 104 15.91 -12.35 7.59
CA ALA A 104 17.25 -11.85 7.29
C ALA A 104 18.23 -12.22 8.42
N ALA A 105 17.85 -12.01 9.68
CA ALA A 105 18.65 -12.33 10.85
C ALA A 105 18.93 -13.83 10.99
N SER A 106 18.06 -14.70 10.49
CA SER A 106 18.26 -16.15 10.44
C SER A 106 19.14 -16.61 9.27
N GLY A 107 19.74 -15.68 8.52
CA GLY A 107 20.58 -15.98 7.35
C GLY A 107 19.78 -16.18 6.06
N GLY A 108 18.48 -15.87 6.06
CA GLY A 108 17.65 -15.93 4.86
C GLY A 108 17.95 -14.76 3.92
N GLY A 109 18.24 -15.08 2.65
CA GLY A 109 18.44 -14.08 1.60
C GLY A 109 17.12 -13.61 0.96
N VAL A 110 17.22 -12.81 -0.12
CA VAL A 110 16.09 -12.29 -0.89
C VAL A 110 15.09 -13.38 -1.27
N ALA A 111 15.57 -14.55 -1.69
CA ALA A 111 14.73 -15.68 -2.10
C ALA A 111 13.85 -16.21 -0.96
N ALA A 112 14.40 -16.31 0.26
CA ALA A 112 13.65 -16.75 1.43
C ALA A 112 12.57 -15.73 1.82
N ILE A 113 12.89 -14.45 1.77
CA ILE A 113 11.92 -13.36 2.03
C ILE A 113 10.83 -13.37 0.98
N ALA A 114 11.19 -13.48 -0.32
CA ALA A 114 10.21 -13.55 -1.40
C ALA A 114 9.28 -14.76 -1.25
N GLY A 115 9.81 -15.93 -0.91
CA GLY A 115 9.02 -17.13 -0.63
C GLY A 115 8.04 -16.93 0.52
N ALA A 116 8.52 -16.37 1.63
CA ALA A 116 7.67 -16.04 2.78
C ALA A 116 6.57 -15.05 2.42
N MET A 117 6.87 -14.03 1.60
CA MET A 117 5.90 -13.06 1.15
C MET A 117 4.82 -13.66 0.24
N ILE A 118 5.18 -14.62 -0.62
CA ILE A 118 4.20 -15.35 -1.45
C ILE A 118 3.24 -16.13 -0.55
N VAL A 119 3.77 -16.90 0.41
CA VAL A 119 2.94 -17.63 1.37
C VAL A 119 2.06 -16.69 2.18
N GLY A 120 2.63 -15.59 2.70
CA GLY A 120 1.89 -14.56 3.41
C GLY A 120 0.78 -13.94 2.56
N GLY A 121 1.04 -13.70 1.28
CA GLY A 121 0.06 -13.19 0.32
C GLY A 121 -1.11 -14.17 0.11
N ILE A 122 -0.82 -15.46 -0.02
CA ILE A 122 -1.87 -16.50 -0.15
C ILE A 122 -2.74 -16.52 1.11
N VAL A 123 -2.11 -16.50 2.30
CA VAL A 123 -2.84 -16.45 3.58
C VAL A 123 -3.69 -15.19 3.66
N ALA A 124 -3.16 -14.03 3.24
CA ALA A 124 -3.90 -12.77 3.25
C ALA A 124 -5.13 -12.83 2.33
N VAL A 125 -5.04 -13.46 1.16
CA VAL A 125 -6.18 -13.70 0.26
C VAL A 125 -7.22 -14.57 0.93
N LEU A 126 -6.81 -15.68 1.56
CA LEU A 126 -7.73 -16.57 2.28
C LEU A 126 -8.45 -15.81 3.41
N VAL A 127 -7.72 -15.07 4.23
CA VAL A 127 -8.30 -14.22 5.28
C VAL A 127 -9.25 -13.18 4.69
N GLY A 128 -8.89 -12.56 3.55
CA GLY A 128 -9.71 -11.58 2.84
C GLY A 128 -11.06 -12.14 2.41
N VAL A 129 -11.11 -13.40 1.94
CA VAL A 129 -12.37 -14.08 1.58
C VAL A 129 -13.24 -14.30 2.82
N PHE A 130 -12.63 -14.63 3.96
CA PHE A 130 -13.34 -14.85 5.22
C PHE A 130 -13.60 -13.57 6.02
N VAL A 131 -13.07 -12.43 5.60
CA VAL A 131 -13.16 -11.16 6.34
C VAL A 131 -14.61 -10.74 6.64
N LYS A 132 -15.56 -11.08 5.77
CA LYS A 132 -16.98 -10.83 6.01
C LYS A 132 -17.51 -11.49 7.31
N LYS A 133 -16.99 -12.68 7.64
CA LYS A 133 -17.35 -13.39 8.88
C LYS A 133 -16.58 -12.83 10.09
N ILE A 134 -15.31 -12.51 9.90
CA ILE A 134 -14.38 -12.04 10.93
C ILE A 134 -14.67 -10.58 11.30
N ARG A 135 -15.15 -9.75 10.37
CA ARG A 135 -15.51 -8.34 10.59
C ARG A 135 -16.47 -8.13 11.77
N ARG A 136 -17.26 -9.14 12.11
CA ARG A 136 -18.16 -9.09 13.27
C ARG A 136 -17.43 -9.11 14.61
N LEU A 137 -16.20 -9.65 14.63
CA LEU A 137 -15.31 -9.72 15.80
C LEU A 137 -14.43 -8.48 15.97
N PHE A 138 -14.26 -7.67 14.91
CA PHE A 138 -13.43 -6.46 14.92
C PHE A 138 -14.32 -5.22 14.77
N PRO A 139 -14.77 -4.62 15.87
CA PRO A 139 -15.50 -3.35 15.79
C PRO A 139 -14.60 -2.26 15.17
N PRO A 140 -15.19 -1.30 14.46
CA PRO A 140 -14.45 -0.25 13.72
C PRO A 140 -13.47 0.56 14.58
N VAL A 141 -13.73 0.64 15.88
CA VAL A 141 -12.87 1.34 16.86
C VAL A 141 -11.51 0.65 17.00
N ILE A 142 -11.47 -0.69 16.97
CA ILE A 142 -10.22 -1.45 17.12
C ILE A 142 -9.40 -1.37 15.83
N THR A 143 -10.05 -1.46 14.67
CA THR A 143 -9.35 -1.32 13.37
C THR A 143 -8.80 0.08 13.13
N GLY A 144 -9.45 1.12 13.65
CA GLY A 144 -8.99 2.50 13.52
C GLY A 144 -7.86 2.90 14.47
N THR A 145 -7.64 2.13 15.57
CA THR A 145 -6.55 2.39 16.53
C THR A 145 -5.26 1.65 16.19
N VAL A 146 -5.30 0.64 15.32
CA VAL A 146 -4.13 -0.18 14.95
C VAL A 146 -3.46 0.33 13.67
N VAL A 147 -4.13 1.19 12.90
CA VAL A 147 -3.61 1.83 11.69
C VAL A 147 -3.01 3.18 12.03
#